data_9855133bca5f42fa4bc713339365c7eb
#
_entry.id   9855133bca5f42fa4bc713339365c7eb
#
_cell.length_a   1.000
_cell.length_b   1.000
_cell.length_c   1.000
_cell.angle_alpha   90.00
_cell.angle_beta   90.00
_cell.angle_gamma   90.00
#
_symmetry.space_group_name_H-M   'P 1'
#
loop_
_entity.id
_entity.type
_entity.pdbx_description
1 polymer ?
#
loop_
_entity_poly.entity_id
_entity_poly.type
_entity_poly.pdbx_seq_one_letter_code
_entity_poly.pdbx_strand_id
1 'polypeptide(L)'
;MTNSEDFIAWTIDEFRANHGKVGGPFAGAPLLLLHTRGARTGRERVNPMMYLADGPRYLVFASKAGSDRNPDWYHNLLARPTSSIEVGDERIEVTAIELQGAERDRMFALQAARYPGFAGYQRKTRRVIPVLALTPVLSQTLPQPTNQETNS
;
A
#
# COMPACT_ATOMS: atom_id res chain seq x y z
N MET A 1 -3.67 27.50 -3.98
CA MET A 1 -2.59 26.54 -4.09
C MET A 1 -3.08 25.15 -3.75
N THR A 2 -2.78 24.23 -4.60
CA THR A 2 -3.14 22.83 -4.35
C THR A 2 -2.23 22.29 -3.27
N ASN A 3 -2.80 21.78 -2.19
CA ASN A 3 -2.03 21.18 -1.13
C ASN A 3 -2.07 19.66 -1.30
N SER A 4 -1.35 18.94 -0.42
CA SER A 4 -1.27 17.49 -0.53
C SER A 4 -2.61 16.81 -0.33
N GLU A 5 -3.50 17.39 0.47
CA GLU A 5 -4.84 16.82 0.68
C GLU A 5 -5.67 16.90 -0.59
N ASP A 6 -5.60 18.01 -1.31
CA ASP A 6 -6.31 18.16 -2.58
C ASP A 6 -5.78 17.19 -3.62
N PHE A 7 -4.47 17.01 -3.68
CA PHE A 7 -3.87 16.07 -4.61
C PHE A 7 -4.25 14.63 -4.27
N ILE A 8 -4.28 14.28 -3.00
CA ILE A 8 -4.69 12.96 -2.56
C ILE A 8 -6.15 12.72 -2.94
N ALA A 9 -7.04 13.69 -2.67
CA ALA A 9 -8.45 13.56 -3.02
C ALA A 9 -8.63 13.37 -4.52
N TRP A 10 -7.92 14.15 -5.33
CA TRP A 10 -7.99 14.02 -6.78
C TRP A 10 -7.54 12.63 -7.21
N THR A 11 -6.43 12.14 -6.64
CA THR A 11 -5.89 10.83 -6.99
C THR A 11 -6.88 9.72 -6.66
N ILE A 12 -7.53 9.80 -5.50
CA ILE A 12 -8.53 8.80 -5.10
C ILE A 12 -9.71 8.83 -6.05
N ASP A 13 -10.20 10.01 -6.41
CA ASP A 13 -11.33 10.13 -7.31
C ASP A 13 -10.99 9.56 -8.69
N GLU A 14 -9.80 9.87 -9.21
CA GLU A 14 -9.36 9.34 -10.50
C GLU A 14 -9.23 7.82 -10.45
N PHE A 15 -8.66 7.30 -9.37
CA PHE A 15 -8.51 5.87 -9.19
C PHE A 15 -9.86 5.18 -9.29
N ARG A 16 -10.85 5.68 -8.56
CA ARG A 16 -12.17 5.05 -8.50
C ARG A 16 -12.95 5.21 -9.80
N ALA A 17 -12.77 6.34 -10.49
CA ALA A 17 -13.46 6.59 -11.74
C ALA A 17 -12.91 5.76 -12.88
N ASN A 18 -11.65 5.34 -12.82
CA ASN A 18 -10.95 4.72 -13.93
C ASN A 18 -10.43 3.32 -13.61
N HIS A 19 -11.11 2.61 -12.71
CA HIS A 19 -10.83 1.19 -12.41
C HIS A 19 -9.39 0.98 -11.92
N GLY A 20 -8.90 1.91 -11.12
CA GLY A 20 -7.57 1.84 -10.52
C GLY A 20 -6.46 2.47 -11.34
N LYS A 21 -6.80 3.13 -12.44
CA LYS A 21 -5.80 3.80 -13.28
C LYS A 21 -5.83 5.29 -13.04
N VAL A 22 -4.66 5.86 -12.80
CA VAL A 22 -4.54 7.29 -12.57
C VAL A 22 -3.55 7.85 -13.58
N GLY A 23 -3.92 8.97 -14.20
CA GLY A 23 -3.06 9.63 -15.16
C GLY A 23 -2.10 10.61 -14.48
N GLY A 24 -1.64 11.59 -15.26
CA GLY A 24 -0.72 12.62 -14.75
C GLY A 24 0.57 12.02 -14.22
N PRO A 25 0.98 12.39 -13.01
CA PRO A 25 2.26 11.90 -12.45
C PRO A 25 2.31 10.39 -12.26
N PHE A 26 1.16 9.73 -12.23
CA PHE A 26 1.08 8.29 -11.97
C PHE A 26 0.79 7.48 -13.22
N ALA A 27 0.84 8.09 -14.40
CA ALA A 27 0.50 7.37 -15.64
C ALA A 27 1.35 6.11 -15.77
N GLY A 28 0.67 4.97 -15.92
CA GLY A 28 1.35 3.68 -16.06
C GLY A 28 1.84 3.04 -14.78
N ALA A 29 1.73 3.73 -13.64
CA ALA A 29 2.19 3.18 -12.36
C ALA A 29 1.11 2.31 -11.72
N PRO A 30 1.48 1.15 -11.13
CA PRO A 30 0.51 0.37 -10.37
C PRO A 30 0.22 1.05 -9.04
N LEU A 31 -1.04 1.39 -8.82
CA LEU A 31 -1.47 2.06 -7.60
C LEU A 31 -2.51 1.24 -6.86
N LEU A 32 -2.53 1.39 -5.55
CA LEU A 32 -3.60 0.90 -4.71
C LEU A 32 -4.04 2.00 -3.76
N LEU A 33 -5.23 1.86 -3.20
CA LEU A 33 -5.68 2.71 -2.12
C LEU A 33 -5.62 1.89 -0.85
N LEU A 34 -4.87 2.39 0.14
CA LEU A 34 -4.71 1.72 1.41
C LEU A 34 -5.66 2.34 2.43
N HIS A 35 -6.49 1.52 3.05
CA HIS A 35 -7.37 1.94 4.13
C HIS A 35 -6.74 1.56 5.46
N THR A 36 -6.51 2.53 6.33
CA THR A 36 -6.02 2.27 7.66
C THR A 36 -6.88 3.01 8.67
N ARG A 37 -6.72 2.69 9.94
CA ARG A 37 -7.33 3.44 11.02
C ARG A 37 -6.25 4.16 11.80
N GLY A 38 -6.49 5.42 12.10
CA GLY A 38 -5.53 6.21 12.85
C GLY A 38 -5.16 5.52 14.15
N ALA A 39 -3.87 5.40 14.42
CA ALA A 39 -3.39 4.70 15.61
C ALA A 39 -3.90 5.34 16.89
N ARG A 40 -4.12 6.64 16.86
CA ARG A 40 -4.55 7.39 18.05
C ARG A 40 -6.04 7.68 18.06
N THR A 41 -6.64 7.96 16.90
CA THR A 41 -8.03 8.40 16.81
C THR A 41 -8.99 7.31 16.39
N GLY A 42 -8.51 6.24 15.75
CA GLY A 42 -9.36 5.21 15.19
C GLY A 42 -10.11 5.60 13.93
N ARG A 43 -9.87 6.82 13.43
CA ARG A 43 -10.57 7.31 12.24
C ARG A 43 -10.01 6.67 10.99
N GLU A 44 -10.88 6.37 10.05
CA GLU A 44 -10.44 5.77 8.79
C GLU A 44 -9.66 6.79 7.95
N ARG A 45 -8.57 6.31 7.37
CA ARG A 45 -7.75 7.09 6.44
C ARG A 45 -7.58 6.29 5.17
N VAL A 46 -7.56 6.98 4.03
CA VAL A 46 -7.34 6.35 2.72
C VAL A 46 -6.17 7.05 2.06
N ASN A 47 -5.17 6.26 1.68
CA ASN A 47 -3.96 6.79 1.05
C ASN A 47 -3.68 6.05 -0.26
N PRO A 48 -3.52 6.78 -1.37
CA PRO A 48 -3.06 6.17 -2.63
C PRO A 48 -1.56 5.97 -2.57
N MET A 49 -1.08 4.86 -3.14
CA MET A 49 0.35 4.61 -3.19
C MET A 49 0.67 3.58 -4.25
N MET A 50 1.93 3.62 -4.71
CA MET A 50 2.44 2.62 -5.62
C MET A 50 2.68 1.32 -4.88
N TYR A 51 2.57 0.21 -5.59
CA TYR A 51 2.89 -1.08 -5.01
C TYR A 51 3.72 -1.91 -5.99
N LEU A 52 4.41 -2.91 -5.44
CA LEU A 52 5.13 -3.91 -6.21
C LEU A 52 4.42 -5.24 -5.98
N ALA A 53 4.02 -5.91 -7.06
CA ALA A 53 3.39 -7.22 -6.92
C ALA A 53 4.46 -8.27 -6.65
N ASP A 54 4.19 -9.14 -5.67
CA ASP A 54 5.09 -10.23 -5.31
C ASP A 54 4.23 -11.46 -5.02
N GLY A 55 3.94 -12.25 -6.07
CA GLY A 55 2.97 -13.33 -5.95
C GLY A 55 1.63 -12.77 -5.54
N PRO A 56 1.01 -13.33 -4.49
CA PRO A 56 -0.29 -12.83 -4.02
C PRO A 56 -0.16 -11.57 -3.17
N ARG A 57 1.08 -11.17 -2.79
CA ARG A 57 1.29 -10.04 -1.90
C ARG A 57 1.41 -8.73 -2.67
N TYR A 58 1.05 -7.65 -2.00
CA TYR A 58 1.24 -6.30 -2.50
C TYR A 58 2.24 -5.60 -1.59
N LEU A 59 3.38 -5.19 -2.14
CA LEU A 59 4.42 -4.56 -1.32
C LEU A 59 4.29 -3.05 -1.44
N VAL A 60 4.27 -2.38 -0.29
CA VAL A 60 4.21 -0.91 -0.24
C VAL A 60 5.43 -0.39 0.51
N PHE A 61 5.77 0.85 0.23
CA PHE A 61 7.05 1.42 0.65
C PHE A 61 6.79 2.71 1.41
N ALA A 62 7.20 2.75 2.68
CA ALA A 62 6.93 3.90 3.54
C ALA A 62 7.96 5.01 3.32
N SER A 63 8.10 5.43 2.07
CA SER A 63 9.13 6.35 1.64
C SER A 63 8.88 7.80 2.05
N LYS A 64 7.62 8.25 1.97
CA LYS A 64 7.24 9.64 2.24
C LYS A 64 8.23 10.59 1.55
N ALA A 65 8.54 10.30 0.26
CA ALA A 65 9.44 11.10 -0.58
C ALA A 65 10.81 11.34 0.05
N GLY A 66 11.30 10.41 0.86
CA GLY A 66 12.61 10.53 1.49
C GLY A 66 12.65 11.37 2.76
N SER A 67 11.48 11.70 3.32
CA SER A 67 11.41 12.38 4.61
C SER A 67 12.07 11.55 5.70
N ASP A 68 12.58 12.22 6.73
CA ASP A 68 13.19 11.54 7.87
C ASP A 68 12.17 10.85 8.79
N ARG A 69 10.90 11.07 8.54
CA ARG A 69 9.82 10.48 9.32
C ARG A 69 9.01 9.53 8.47
N ASN A 70 8.53 8.45 9.09
CA ASN A 70 7.65 7.52 8.41
C ASN A 70 6.27 8.17 8.21
N PRO A 71 5.54 7.76 7.16
CA PRO A 71 4.18 8.26 6.96
C PRO A 71 3.24 7.73 8.05
N ASP A 72 2.14 8.46 8.29
CA ASP A 72 1.19 8.06 9.31
C ASP A 72 0.62 6.67 9.08
N TRP A 73 0.38 6.30 7.81
CA TRP A 73 -0.21 5.00 7.53
C TRP A 73 0.71 3.85 7.96
N TYR A 74 2.02 4.06 8.00
CA TYR A 74 2.95 3.06 8.49
C TYR A 74 2.67 2.76 9.96
N HIS A 75 2.56 3.81 10.77
CA HIS A 75 2.28 3.64 12.20
C HIS A 75 0.89 3.05 12.40
N ASN A 76 -0.07 3.43 11.57
CA ASN A 76 -1.42 2.87 11.65
C ASN A 76 -1.43 1.37 11.39
N LEU A 77 -0.64 0.91 10.41
CA LEU A 77 -0.54 -0.52 10.12
C LEU A 77 0.16 -1.29 11.22
N LEU A 78 1.18 -0.69 11.85
CA LEU A 78 1.84 -1.36 12.98
C LEU A 78 0.87 -1.54 14.14
N ALA A 79 0.01 -0.54 14.38
CA ALA A 79 -0.96 -0.62 15.47
C ALA A 79 -2.10 -1.58 15.14
N ARG A 80 -2.53 -1.62 13.89
CA ARG A 80 -3.63 -2.48 13.43
C ARG A 80 -3.26 -3.11 12.09
N PRO A 81 -2.61 -4.29 12.12
CA PRO A 81 -2.10 -4.91 10.88
C PRO A 81 -3.16 -5.36 9.90
N THR A 82 -4.37 -5.66 10.35
CA THR A 82 -5.46 -6.05 9.45
C THR A 82 -6.12 -4.79 8.91
N SER A 83 -6.26 -4.74 7.57
CA SER A 83 -6.69 -3.54 6.91
C SER A 83 -7.28 -3.94 5.57
N SER A 84 -7.63 -2.98 4.72
CA SER A 84 -8.09 -3.31 3.38
C SER A 84 -7.44 -2.40 2.36
N ILE A 85 -7.40 -2.88 1.11
CA ILE A 85 -6.88 -2.12 -0.01
C ILE A 85 -7.89 -2.16 -1.15
N GLU A 86 -7.80 -1.16 -2.01
CA GLU A 86 -8.53 -1.17 -3.28
C GLU A 86 -7.51 -1.32 -4.39
N VAL A 87 -7.71 -2.33 -5.24
CA VAL A 87 -6.86 -2.59 -6.40
C VAL A 87 -7.79 -2.79 -7.60
N GLY A 88 -7.63 -1.96 -8.62
CA GLY A 88 -8.58 -1.97 -9.72
C GLY A 88 -9.97 -1.67 -9.20
N ASP A 89 -10.92 -2.57 -9.42
CA ASP A 89 -12.29 -2.43 -8.93
C ASP A 89 -12.55 -3.24 -7.67
N GLU A 90 -11.53 -3.89 -7.11
CA GLU A 90 -11.73 -4.82 -6.00
C GLU A 90 -11.30 -4.21 -4.69
N ARG A 91 -12.00 -4.60 -3.64
CA ARG A 91 -11.59 -4.28 -2.28
C ARG A 91 -11.19 -5.58 -1.60
N ILE A 92 -9.96 -5.61 -1.08
CA ILE A 92 -9.35 -6.84 -0.56
C ILE A 92 -8.92 -6.61 0.87
N GLU A 93 -9.29 -7.53 1.77
CA GLU A 93 -8.77 -7.48 3.13
C GLU A 93 -7.38 -8.08 3.16
N VAL A 94 -6.49 -7.42 3.88
CA VAL A 94 -5.08 -7.82 3.93
C VAL A 94 -4.55 -7.74 5.36
N THR A 95 -3.47 -8.48 5.61
CA THR A 95 -2.69 -8.36 6.83
C THR A 95 -1.30 -7.85 6.45
N ALA A 96 -0.81 -6.86 7.19
CA ALA A 96 0.47 -6.23 6.91
C ALA A 96 1.58 -6.88 7.72
N ILE A 97 2.70 -7.15 7.08
CA ILE A 97 3.91 -7.65 7.72
C ILE A 97 5.07 -6.80 7.21
N GLU A 98 5.86 -6.27 8.13
CA GLU A 98 7.04 -5.50 7.74
C GLU A 98 8.17 -6.45 7.39
N LEU A 99 8.73 -6.31 6.18
CA LEU A 99 9.85 -7.14 5.75
C LEU A 99 11.14 -6.68 6.42
N GLN A 100 12.02 -7.63 6.69
CA GLN A 100 13.26 -7.36 7.41
C GLN A 100 14.46 -7.85 6.62
N GLY A 101 15.62 -7.26 6.90
CA GLY A 101 16.91 -7.77 6.43
C GLY A 101 17.02 -7.90 4.93
N ALA A 102 17.54 -9.03 4.49
CA ALA A 102 17.83 -9.25 3.08
C ALA A 102 16.58 -9.26 2.21
N GLU A 103 15.47 -9.75 2.72
CA GLU A 103 14.21 -9.73 1.96
C GLU A 103 13.76 -8.30 1.71
N ARG A 104 13.80 -7.47 2.75
CA ARG A 104 13.48 -6.04 2.60
C ARG A 104 14.37 -5.41 1.54
N ASP A 105 15.68 -5.65 1.63
CA ASP A 105 16.64 -5.01 0.73
C ASP A 105 16.42 -5.44 -0.71
N ARG A 106 16.13 -6.72 -0.93
CA ARG A 106 15.87 -7.22 -2.27
C ARG A 106 14.63 -6.61 -2.89
N MET A 107 13.56 -6.51 -2.10
CA MET A 107 12.31 -5.95 -2.60
C MET A 107 12.43 -4.46 -2.87
N PHE A 108 13.13 -3.73 -1.98
CA PHE A 108 13.35 -2.32 -2.23
C PHE A 108 14.17 -2.09 -3.49
N ALA A 109 15.20 -2.92 -3.71
CA ALA A 109 16.03 -2.81 -4.90
C ALA A 109 15.23 -3.05 -6.18
N LEU A 110 14.29 -4.00 -6.15
CA LEU A 110 13.42 -4.24 -7.31
C LEU A 110 12.56 -3.02 -7.63
N GLN A 111 11.99 -2.39 -6.60
CA GLN A 111 11.17 -1.20 -6.80
C GLN A 111 12.03 -0.05 -7.34
N ALA A 112 13.21 0.14 -6.76
CA ALA A 112 14.11 1.23 -7.17
C ALA A 112 14.62 1.03 -8.60
N ALA A 113 14.77 -0.23 -9.03
CA ALA A 113 15.20 -0.51 -10.40
C ALA A 113 14.12 -0.09 -11.40
N ARG A 114 12.85 -0.27 -11.06
CA ARG A 114 11.74 0.15 -11.92
C ARG A 114 11.45 1.65 -11.83
N TYR A 115 11.60 2.19 -10.64
CA TYR A 115 11.27 3.58 -10.35
C TYR A 115 12.44 4.20 -9.60
N PRO A 116 13.44 4.73 -10.33
CA PRO A 116 14.69 5.19 -9.71
C PRO A 116 14.52 6.27 -8.64
N GLY A 117 13.38 6.96 -8.64
CA GLY A 117 13.10 7.93 -7.59
C GLY A 117 13.14 7.33 -6.20
N PHE A 118 12.83 6.02 -6.05
CA PHE A 118 12.87 5.38 -4.73
C PHE A 118 14.29 5.30 -4.19
N ALA A 119 15.28 5.05 -5.05
CA ALA A 119 16.67 5.10 -4.62
C ALA A 119 17.02 6.50 -4.14
N GLY A 120 16.50 7.53 -4.82
CA GLY A 120 16.69 8.90 -4.40
C GLY A 120 16.08 9.18 -3.04
N TYR A 121 14.89 8.64 -2.77
CA TYR A 121 14.26 8.80 -1.47
C TYR A 121 15.12 8.21 -0.36
N GLN A 122 15.67 7.01 -0.58
CA GLN A 122 16.51 6.35 0.43
C GLN A 122 17.79 7.16 0.69
N ARG A 123 18.33 7.80 -0.32
CA ARG A 123 19.54 8.62 -0.17
C ARG A 123 19.28 9.90 0.62
N LYS A 124 18.04 10.36 0.70
CA LYS A 124 17.69 11.59 1.41
C LYS A 124 17.57 11.40 2.91
N THR A 125 17.45 10.18 3.38
CA THR A 125 17.21 9.92 4.79
C THR A 125 18.15 8.85 5.30
N ARG A 126 18.48 8.93 6.61
CA ARG A 126 19.28 7.90 7.26
C ARG A 126 18.46 6.70 7.71
N ARG A 127 17.15 6.87 7.83
CA ARG A 127 16.32 5.74 8.22
C ARG A 127 16.26 4.75 7.07
N VAL A 128 16.10 3.47 7.41
CA VAL A 128 15.85 2.44 6.39
C VAL A 128 14.36 2.51 6.08
N ILE A 129 14.04 2.83 4.82
CA ILE A 129 12.64 2.96 4.42
C ILE A 129 11.94 1.62 4.57
N PRO A 130 10.87 1.53 5.40
CA PRO A 130 10.17 0.26 5.60
C PRO A 130 9.49 -0.24 4.33
N VAL A 131 9.52 -1.57 4.15
CA VAL A 131 8.78 -2.26 3.10
C VAL A 131 7.80 -3.18 3.80
N LEU A 132 6.51 -3.04 3.48
CA LEU A 132 5.48 -3.85 4.11
C LEU A 132 4.80 -4.72 3.07
N ALA A 133 4.60 -5.98 3.42
CA ALA A 133 3.88 -6.92 2.56
C ALA A 133 2.43 -6.98 3.03
N LEU A 134 1.52 -6.70 2.10
CA LEU A 134 0.08 -6.76 2.36
C LEU A 134 -0.41 -8.06 1.74
N THR A 135 -0.76 -9.01 2.61
CA THR A 135 -1.15 -10.34 2.18
C THR A 135 -2.66 -10.50 2.30
N PRO A 136 -3.35 -10.90 1.22
CA PRO A 136 -4.80 -11.12 1.30
C PRO A 136 -5.18 -12.10 2.39
N VAL A 137 -6.29 -11.81 3.07
CA VAL A 137 -6.80 -12.66 4.14
C VAL A 137 -7.71 -13.69 3.50
N LEU A 138 -7.16 -14.85 3.20
CA LEU A 138 -7.88 -15.85 2.41
C LEU A 138 -9.01 -16.54 3.18
N SER A 139 -8.89 -16.63 4.48
CA SER A 139 -9.92 -17.26 5.28
C SER A 139 -11.26 -16.55 5.20
N GLN A 140 -11.25 -15.33 4.77
CA GLN A 140 -12.47 -14.53 4.60
C GLN A 140 -13.28 -14.94 3.39
N THR A 141 -12.66 -15.60 2.45
CA THR A 141 -13.28 -15.84 1.16
C THR A 141 -14.01 -17.17 1.09
N LEU A 142 -14.08 -17.92 2.01
CA LEU A 142 -14.59 -19.27 1.85
C LEU A 142 -16.04 -19.48 2.09
N PRO A 143 -15.62 -19.21 2.09
CA PRO A 143 -16.37 -19.67 2.16
C PRO A 143 -16.82 -20.14 2.00
N GLN A 144 -16.46 -19.88 2.07
CA GLN A 144 -16.75 -20.25 1.77
C GLN A 144 -16.94 -20.99 1.48
N PRO A 145 -17.11 -21.24 1.66
CA PRO A 145 -17.20 -22.10 1.38
C PRO A 145 -17.44 -22.70 1.33
N THR A 146 -17.40 -22.69 1.50
CA THR A 146 -17.76 -23.21 1.30
C THR A 146 -18.17 -23.71 1.25
N ASN A 147 -18.18 -23.79 1.52
CA ASN A 147 -18.62 -24.21 1.35
C ASN A 147 -18.98 -24.80 1.12
N GLN A 148 -18.88 -24.72 1.30
CA GLN A 148 -19.22 -25.19 0.91
C GLN A 148 -19.40 -25.99 0.74
N GLU A 149 -19.16 -25.82 0.97
CA GLU A 149 -19.32 -26.35 0.73
C GLU A 149 -19.61 -27.16 0.68
N THR A 150 -19.55 -27.22 1.12
CA THR A 150 -19.80 -27.80 0.92
C THR A 150 -20.38 -28.48 0.87
N ASN A 151 -20.34 -28.49 1.04
CA ASN A 151 -20.82 -28.97 0.70
C ASN A 151 -21.33 -29.62 0.44
N SER A 152 -21.07 -29.87 0.65
CA SER A 152 -21.47 -30.19 -0.05
C SER A 152 -21.81 -30.51 -0.37
#